data_36568c989e1f904a986b06dc4f71c402
#
_entry.id   36568c989e1f904a986b06dc4f71c402
#
_cell.length_a   1.000
_cell.length_b   1.000
_cell.length_c   1.000
_cell.angle_alpha   90.00
_cell.angle_beta   90.00
_cell.angle_gamma   90.00
#
_symmetry.space_group_name_H-M   'P 1'
#
loop_
_entity.id
_entity.type
_entity.pdbx_description
1 polymer ?
#
loop_
_entity_poly.entity_id
_entity_poly.type
_entity_poly.pdbx_seq_one_letter_code
_entity_poly.pdbx_strand_id
1 'polypeptide(L)'
;MSGRFNGLTGIITGAGSGIGKATIERFVNEGGTGIAVDISSSRLEALRSEFLARNQAIKTVAGDLIEEKTVEEIVKVAGPHIDILINNAGIMDDFVPLDELDDALWERVINVNLTAVMKLSRAVIKVMLKQGKGSIVTTSSGAGFKSGIAGTAYTTSKHGVNGLIKSIATIYGDRGIRSNGVAPGGTKTNIMDVTKPIRGQKTMELLGANMANAPRTAEASEVAACLLFLASDDASNINGTIVACDSGWSAK
;
A
#
# COMPACT_ATOMS: atom_id res chain seq x y z
N MET A 1 28.40 4.78 -5.11
CA MET A 1 27.31 5.71 -5.51
C MET A 1 26.35 5.82 -4.32
N SER A 2 25.94 7.02 -3.92
CA SER A 2 24.92 7.18 -2.87
C SER A 2 23.59 6.62 -3.39
N GLY A 3 22.90 5.79 -2.61
CA GLY A 3 21.61 5.26 -2.98
C GLY A 3 20.54 6.38 -3.05
N ARG A 4 19.48 6.16 -3.83
CA ARG A 4 18.39 7.14 -4.06
C ARG A 4 17.68 7.60 -2.78
N PHE A 5 17.71 6.77 -1.73
CA PHE A 5 17.03 7.02 -0.46
C PHE A 5 18.00 7.23 0.71
N ASN A 6 19.28 7.54 0.43
CA ASN A 6 20.28 7.77 1.49
C ASN A 6 19.84 8.86 2.45
N GLY A 7 19.83 8.51 3.75
CA GLY A 7 19.47 9.42 4.84
C GLY A 7 17.96 9.62 5.02
N LEU A 8 17.12 8.99 4.18
CA LEU A 8 15.67 9.08 4.28
C LEU A 8 15.08 7.95 5.14
N THR A 9 14.08 8.31 5.93
CA THR A 9 13.29 7.39 6.76
C THR A 9 11.96 7.09 6.10
N GLY A 10 11.67 5.78 5.88
CA GLY A 10 10.44 5.34 5.22
C GLY A 10 9.67 4.29 6.02
N ILE A 11 8.36 4.49 6.14
CA ILE A 11 7.41 3.54 6.72
C ILE A 11 6.74 2.76 5.59
N ILE A 12 6.78 1.42 5.64
CA ILE A 12 6.16 0.55 4.66
C ILE A 12 5.21 -0.41 5.38
N THR A 13 3.92 -0.36 5.06
CA THR A 13 2.90 -1.24 5.66
C THR A 13 2.63 -2.47 4.81
N GLY A 14 2.23 -3.59 5.46
CA GLY A 14 2.14 -4.89 4.79
C GLY A 14 3.51 -5.41 4.34
N ALA A 15 4.56 -5.06 5.09
CA ALA A 15 5.96 -5.30 4.72
C ALA A 15 6.39 -6.77 4.91
N GLY A 16 5.59 -7.59 5.55
CA GLY A 16 5.90 -9.01 5.78
C GLY A 16 5.81 -9.89 4.55
N SER A 17 5.21 -9.42 3.45
CA SER A 17 5.00 -10.24 2.25
C SER A 17 4.74 -9.41 0.98
N GLY A 18 4.74 -10.07 -0.17
CA GLY A 18 4.31 -9.52 -1.46
C GLY A 18 4.94 -8.19 -1.82
N ILE A 19 4.12 -7.23 -2.26
CA ILE A 19 4.55 -5.90 -2.70
C ILE A 19 5.25 -5.14 -1.57
N GLY A 20 4.73 -5.21 -0.34
CA GLY A 20 5.32 -4.52 0.81
C GLY A 20 6.73 -5.02 1.13
N LYS A 21 6.94 -6.35 1.13
CA LYS A 21 8.26 -6.96 1.31
C LYS A 21 9.23 -6.51 0.21
N ALA A 22 8.83 -6.63 -1.05
CA ALA A 22 9.67 -6.18 -2.18
C ALA A 22 9.99 -4.68 -2.11
N THR A 23 9.05 -3.87 -1.61
CA THR A 23 9.23 -2.42 -1.46
C THR A 23 10.27 -2.08 -0.38
N ILE A 24 10.17 -2.69 0.81
CA ILE A 24 11.11 -2.40 1.89
C ILE A 24 12.51 -2.92 1.57
N GLU A 25 12.62 -4.11 0.95
CA GLU A 25 13.89 -4.64 0.50
C GLU A 25 14.59 -3.69 -0.47
N ARG A 26 13.88 -3.21 -1.47
CA ARG A 26 14.44 -2.30 -2.45
C ARG A 26 14.76 -0.93 -1.83
N PHE A 27 13.89 -0.39 -0.96
CA PHE A 27 14.10 0.88 -0.28
C PHE A 27 15.39 0.89 0.55
N VAL A 28 15.63 -0.16 1.33
CA VAL A 28 16.84 -0.30 2.16
C VAL A 28 18.08 -0.55 1.29
N ASN A 29 17.98 -1.37 0.24
CA ASN A 29 19.08 -1.58 -0.71
C ASN A 29 19.49 -0.29 -1.45
N GLU A 30 18.57 0.66 -1.60
CA GLU A 30 18.83 1.98 -2.15
C GLU A 30 19.19 3.04 -1.08
N GLY A 31 19.54 2.62 0.14
CA GLY A 31 20.12 3.42 1.22
C GLY A 31 19.14 3.99 2.25
N GLY A 32 17.85 3.66 2.16
CA GLY A 32 16.85 4.15 3.10
C GLY A 32 16.86 3.45 4.47
N THR A 33 16.43 4.17 5.51
CA THR A 33 16.15 3.61 6.84
C THR A 33 14.69 3.13 6.86
N GLY A 34 14.48 1.81 6.79
CA GLY A 34 13.16 1.20 6.66
C GLY A 34 12.49 0.87 8.00
N ILE A 35 11.21 1.24 8.12
CA ILE A 35 10.31 0.77 9.18
C ILE A 35 9.28 -0.17 8.53
N ALA A 36 9.43 -1.48 8.78
CA ALA A 36 8.55 -2.52 8.31
C ALA A 36 7.37 -2.70 9.26
N VAL A 37 6.16 -2.56 8.76
CA VAL A 37 4.93 -2.74 9.53
C VAL A 37 4.11 -3.87 8.94
N ASP A 38 3.69 -4.83 9.77
CA ASP A 38 2.81 -5.93 9.38
C ASP A 38 2.00 -6.41 10.59
N ILE A 39 0.85 -7.02 10.34
CA ILE A 39 0.06 -7.66 11.40
C ILE A 39 0.74 -8.94 11.91
N SER A 40 1.54 -9.60 11.10
CA SER A 40 2.23 -10.86 11.42
C SER A 40 3.62 -10.60 12.00
N SER A 41 3.77 -10.77 13.30
CA SER A 41 5.07 -10.70 13.98
C SER A 41 6.08 -11.71 13.41
N SER A 42 5.62 -12.93 13.09
CA SER A 42 6.48 -13.99 12.56
C SER A 42 7.05 -13.63 11.18
N ARG A 43 6.27 -13.00 10.29
CA ARG A 43 6.77 -12.52 8.99
C ARG A 43 7.78 -11.39 9.16
N LEU A 44 7.55 -10.48 10.09
CA LEU A 44 8.50 -9.41 10.40
C LEU A 44 9.80 -9.94 10.99
N GLU A 45 9.74 -10.96 11.82
CA GLU A 45 10.93 -11.58 12.41
C GLU A 45 11.77 -12.31 11.35
N ALA A 46 11.12 -13.05 10.45
CA ALA A 46 11.78 -13.65 9.29
C ALA A 46 12.45 -12.58 8.40
N LEU A 47 11.72 -11.51 8.07
CA LEU A 47 12.23 -10.39 7.29
C LEU A 47 13.44 -9.73 7.97
N ARG A 48 13.36 -9.46 9.27
CA ARG A 48 14.47 -8.89 10.06
C ARG A 48 15.71 -9.79 10.00
N SER A 49 15.52 -11.10 10.11
CA SER A 49 16.62 -12.09 10.04
C SER A 49 17.30 -12.07 8.66
N GLU A 50 16.52 -11.96 7.57
CA GLU A 50 17.03 -11.83 6.22
C GLU A 50 17.90 -10.58 6.04
N PHE A 51 17.49 -9.44 6.63
CA PHE A 51 18.28 -8.19 6.59
C PHE A 51 19.58 -8.30 7.40
N LEU A 52 19.50 -8.88 8.60
CA LEU A 52 20.69 -9.09 9.45
C LEU A 52 21.72 -9.98 8.76
N ALA A 53 21.30 -11.03 8.04
CA ALA A 53 22.19 -11.90 7.27
C ALA A 53 22.93 -11.15 6.13
N ARG A 54 22.43 -9.98 5.72
CA ARG A 54 23.06 -9.10 4.71
C ARG A 54 23.81 -7.91 5.35
N ASN A 55 24.03 -7.92 6.67
CA ASN A 55 24.57 -6.79 7.44
C ASN A 55 23.78 -5.49 7.27
N GLN A 56 22.47 -5.60 7.10
CA GLN A 56 21.52 -4.49 7.02
C GLN A 56 20.60 -4.53 8.23
N ALA A 57 20.01 -3.38 8.57
CA ALA A 57 19.07 -3.29 9.68
C ALA A 57 17.77 -2.61 9.24
N ILE A 58 16.66 -3.14 9.73
CA ILE A 58 15.34 -2.51 9.64
C ILE A 58 14.74 -2.42 11.04
N LYS A 59 13.87 -1.43 11.23
CA LYS A 59 12.98 -1.41 12.40
C LYS A 59 11.67 -2.13 12.04
N THR A 60 11.05 -2.77 13.01
CA THR A 60 9.80 -3.52 12.79
C THR A 60 8.74 -3.12 13.81
N VAL A 61 7.50 -3.01 13.37
CA VAL A 61 6.33 -2.83 14.24
C VAL A 61 5.26 -3.84 13.85
N ALA A 62 4.95 -4.76 14.76
CA ALA A 62 3.87 -5.73 14.58
C ALA A 62 2.59 -5.20 15.20
N GLY A 63 1.48 -5.19 14.45
CA GLY A 63 0.18 -4.78 14.99
C GLY A 63 -0.87 -4.55 13.91
N ASP A 64 -2.12 -4.46 14.37
CA ASP A 64 -3.25 -4.12 13.52
C ASP A 64 -3.30 -2.59 13.32
N LEU A 65 -3.32 -2.15 12.08
CA LEU A 65 -3.35 -0.73 11.69
C LEU A 65 -4.67 -0.03 12.03
N ILE A 66 -5.73 -0.77 12.34
CA ILE A 66 -7.00 -0.20 12.83
C ILE A 66 -6.86 0.31 14.27
N GLU A 67 -5.95 -0.26 15.05
CA GLU A 67 -5.71 0.09 16.44
C GLU A 67 -4.87 1.37 16.55
N GLU A 68 -5.36 2.34 17.33
CA GLU A 68 -4.67 3.63 17.52
C GLU A 68 -3.26 3.43 18.13
N LYS A 69 -3.13 2.51 19.09
CA LYS A 69 -1.84 2.17 19.73
C LYS A 69 -0.78 1.70 18.72
N THR A 70 -1.20 0.98 17.66
CA THR A 70 -0.28 0.56 16.60
C THR A 70 0.20 1.75 15.79
N VAL A 71 -0.69 2.69 15.45
CA VAL A 71 -0.34 3.92 14.74
C VAL A 71 0.62 4.78 15.56
N GLU A 72 0.38 4.92 16.86
CA GLU A 72 1.25 5.66 17.79
C GLU A 72 2.64 5.02 17.87
N GLU A 73 2.72 3.69 18.00
CA GLU A 73 4.00 2.97 18.06
C GLU A 73 4.79 3.09 16.74
N ILE A 74 4.12 3.04 15.58
CA ILE A 74 4.76 3.25 14.28
C ILE A 74 5.45 4.62 14.22
N VAL A 75 4.74 5.69 14.58
CA VAL A 75 5.27 7.05 14.56
C VAL A 75 6.40 7.21 15.57
N LYS A 76 6.27 6.63 16.77
CA LYS A 76 7.30 6.63 17.80
C LYS A 76 8.59 5.92 17.34
N VAL A 77 8.46 4.73 16.74
CA VAL A 77 9.61 3.95 16.20
C VAL A 77 10.27 4.66 15.02
N ALA A 78 9.49 5.32 14.17
CA ALA A 78 10.01 6.14 13.08
C ALA A 78 10.81 7.34 13.59
N GLY A 79 10.36 7.96 14.69
CA GLY A 79 11.01 9.10 15.31
C GLY A 79 10.55 10.45 14.74
N PRO A 80 11.33 11.51 14.97
CA PRO A 80 10.92 12.88 14.63
C PRO A 80 10.99 13.21 13.14
N HIS A 81 11.54 12.31 12.32
CA HIS A 81 11.74 12.51 10.88
C HIS A 81 11.14 11.35 10.11
N ILE A 82 10.19 11.64 9.23
CA ILE A 82 9.52 10.67 8.36
C ILE A 82 9.44 11.29 6.96
N ASP A 83 10.23 10.77 6.04
CA ASP A 83 10.30 11.30 4.68
C ASP A 83 9.28 10.63 3.76
N ILE A 84 9.05 9.32 3.96
CA ILE A 84 8.24 8.49 3.08
C ILE A 84 7.26 7.64 3.89
N LEU A 85 6.01 7.60 3.42
CA LEU A 85 5.01 6.64 3.87
C LEU A 85 4.50 5.84 2.67
N ILE A 86 4.66 4.51 2.71
CA ILE A 86 4.05 3.59 1.75
C ILE A 86 2.90 2.85 2.44
N ASN A 87 1.67 3.27 2.15
CA ASN A 87 0.46 2.57 2.56
C ASN A 87 0.21 1.42 1.59
N ASN A 88 0.65 0.21 1.94
CA ASN A 88 0.50 -0.96 1.08
C ASN A 88 -0.35 -2.07 1.70
N ALA A 89 -0.48 -2.14 3.01
CA ALA A 89 -1.34 -3.14 3.67
C ALA A 89 -2.78 -3.10 3.13
N GLY A 90 -3.35 -4.28 2.91
CA GLY A 90 -4.72 -4.43 2.45
C GLY A 90 -5.16 -5.88 2.42
N ILE A 91 -6.46 -6.10 2.40
CA ILE A 91 -7.12 -7.41 2.34
C ILE A 91 -8.16 -7.44 1.23
N MET A 92 -8.45 -8.65 0.72
CA MET A 92 -9.56 -8.89 -0.20
C MET A 92 -10.88 -9.06 0.54
N ASP A 93 -11.97 -9.01 -0.21
CA ASP A 93 -13.35 -9.17 0.25
C ASP A 93 -14.01 -10.47 -0.20
N ASP A 94 -13.20 -11.51 -0.45
CA ASP A 94 -13.66 -12.82 -0.94
C ASP A 94 -14.53 -12.74 -2.23
N PHE A 95 -14.43 -11.62 -2.97
CA PHE A 95 -15.18 -11.31 -4.19
C PHE A 95 -16.70 -11.30 -3.99
N VAL A 96 -17.17 -10.94 -2.81
CA VAL A 96 -18.59 -11.01 -2.44
C VAL A 96 -19.41 -9.94 -3.14
N PRO A 97 -20.52 -10.29 -3.83
CA PRO A 97 -21.47 -9.33 -4.38
C PRO A 97 -22.29 -8.68 -3.26
N LEU A 98 -22.99 -7.59 -3.57
CA LEU A 98 -23.66 -6.76 -2.55
C LEU A 98 -24.75 -7.50 -1.78
N ASP A 99 -25.51 -8.36 -2.43
CA ASP A 99 -26.60 -9.13 -1.85
C ASP A 99 -26.14 -10.27 -0.91
N GLU A 100 -24.86 -10.67 -1.01
CA GLU A 100 -24.24 -11.67 -0.14
C GLU A 100 -23.27 -11.06 0.88
N LEU A 101 -23.06 -9.74 0.83
CA LEU A 101 -22.11 -9.03 1.68
C LEU A 101 -22.67 -8.80 3.08
N ASP A 102 -22.05 -9.40 4.09
CA ASP A 102 -22.38 -9.14 5.48
C ASP A 102 -21.65 -7.91 6.03
N ASP A 103 -22.23 -7.28 7.07
CA ASP A 103 -21.69 -6.07 7.69
C ASP A 103 -20.28 -6.28 8.26
N ALA A 104 -19.98 -7.45 8.80
CA ALA A 104 -18.68 -7.74 9.39
C ALA A 104 -17.56 -7.76 8.33
N LEU A 105 -17.79 -8.34 7.17
CA LEU A 105 -16.85 -8.33 6.06
C LEU A 105 -16.71 -6.92 5.49
N TRP A 106 -17.80 -6.18 5.33
CA TRP A 106 -17.79 -4.78 4.90
C TRP A 106 -16.91 -3.94 5.83
N GLU A 107 -17.22 -3.95 7.12
CA GLU A 107 -16.49 -3.18 8.13
C GLU A 107 -15.00 -3.55 8.17
N ARG A 108 -14.68 -4.83 8.13
CA ARG A 108 -13.30 -5.30 8.12
C ARG A 108 -12.52 -4.77 6.92
N VAL A 109 -13.07 -4.86 5.72
CA VAL A 109 -12.40 -4.41 4.49
C VAL A 109 -12.25 -2.89 4.47
N ILE A 110 -13.30 -2.15 4.82
CA ILE A 110 -13.24 -0.68 4.90
C ILE A 110 -12.24 -0.23 5.98
N ASN A 111 -12.27 -0.86 7.13
CA ASN A 111 -11.37 -0.50 8.22
C ASN A 111 -9.90 -0.73 7.87
N VAL A 112 -9.55 -1.86 7.27
CA VAL A 112 -8.16 -2.14 6.88
C VAL A 112 -7.73 -1.33 5.67
N ASN A 113 -8.53 -1.35 4.59
CA ASN A 113 -8.10 -0.79 3.30
C ASN A 113 -8.23 0.73 3.19
N LEU A 114 -9.08 1.36 3.99
CA LEU A 114 -9.38 2.80 3.91
C LEU A 114 -9.16 3.52 5.24
N THR A 115 -9.84 3.09 6.31
CA THR A 115 -9.78 3.79 7.61
C THR A 115 -8.36 3.76 8.20
N ALA A 116 -7.67 2.62 8.16
CA ALA A 116 -6.31 2.49 8.65
C ALA A 116 -5.32 3.34 7.83
N VAL A 117 -5.49 3.38 6.50
CA VAL A 117 -4.70 4.26 5.61
C VAL A 117 -4.89 5.73 5.99
N MET A 118 -6.14 6.16 6.25
CA MET A 118 -6.44 7.52 6.70
C MET A 118 -5.81 7.81 8.06
N LYS A 119 -5.95 6.92 9.05
CA LYS A 119 -5.39 7.11 10.40
C LYS A 119 -3.87 7.28 10.38
N LEU A 120 -3.15 6.35 9.72
CA LEU A 120 -1.69 6.41 9.63
C LEU A 120 -1.23 7.63 8.83
N SER A 121 -1.85 7.92 7.69
CA SER A 121 -1.53 9.13 6.91
C SER A 121 -1.72 10.40 7.74
N ARG A 122 -2.83 10.52 8.48
CA ARG A 122 -3.09 11.65 9.38
C ARG A 122 -2.00 11.83 10.45
N ALA A 123 -1.53 10.73 11.04
CA ALA A 123 -0.47 10.77 12.05
C ALA A 123 0.88 11.20 11.44
N VAL A 124 1.24 10.63 10.29
CA VAL A 124 2.50 10.91 9.58
C VAL A 124 2.51 12.33 9.01
N ILE A 125 1.41 12.83 8.45
CA ILE A 125 1.30 14.20 7.94
C ILE A 125 1.62 15.23 9.03
N LYS A 126 1.23 15.00 10.29
CA LYS A 126 1.57 15.89 11.39
C LYS A 126 3.10 16.03 11.61
N VAL A 127 3.85 14.98 11.34
CA VAL A 127 5.32 14.99 11.39
C VAL A 127 5.87 15.69 10.15
N MET A 128 5.41 15.30 8.96
CA MET A 128 5.86 15.89 7.68
C MET A 128 5.61 17.40 7.59
N LEU A 129 4.49 17.89 8.16
CA LEU A 129 4.20 19.33 8.21
C LEU A 129 5.21 20.13 9.04
N LYS A 130 5.79 19.54 10.09
CA LYS A 130 6.85 20.18 10.88
C LYS A 130 8.18 20.21 10.12
N GLN A 131 8.37 19.26 9.20
CA GLN A 131 9.57 19.17 8.34
C GLN A 131 9.45 20.06 7.09
N GLY A 132 8.22 20.38 6.66
CA GLY A 132 7.95 21.08 5.40
C GLY A 132 8.17 20.23 4.15
N LYS A 133 8.33 18.91 4.30
CA LYS A 133 8.53 17.97 3.19
C LYS A 133 8.01 16.58 3.55
N GLY A 134 7.50 15.83 2.56
CA GLY A 134 7.13 14.43 2.70
C GLY A 134 6.54 13.83 1.44
N SER A 135 6.56 12.50 1.34
CA SER A 135 5.96 11.77 0.24
C SER A 135 5.13 10.59 0.76
N ILE A 136 3.85 10.57 0.40
CA ILE A 136 2.91 9.49 0.74
C ILE A 136 2.55 8.77 -0.56
N VAL A 137 2.79 7.46 -0.64
CA VAL A 137 2.36 6.65 -1.77
C VAL A 137 1.47 5.51 -1.27
N THR A 138 0.30 5.37 -1.89
CA THR A 138 -0.69 4.38 -1.46
C THR A 138 -0.94 3.36 -2.55
N THR A 139 -0.89 2.07 -2.20
CA THR A 139 -1.28 0.98 -3.08
C THR A 139 -2.79 0.94 -3.22
N SER A 140 -3.27 1.45 -4.36
CA SER A 140 -4.65 1.33 -4.80
C SER A 140 -4.88 -0.03 -5.47
N SER A 141 -5.62 -0.08 -6.55
CA SER A 141 -5.89 -1.26 -7.38
C SER A 141 -6.54 -0.81 -8.69
N GLY A 142 -6.52 -1.67 -9.72
CA GLY A 142 -7.44 -1.54 -10.84
C GLY A 142 -8.90 -1.44 -10.41
N ALA A 143 -9.27 -2.07 -9.27
CA ALA A 143 -10.59 -1.94 -8.65
C ALA A 143 -10.91 -0.54 -8.10
N GLY A 144 -9.95 0.36 -8.02
CA GLY A 144 -10.17 1.77 -7.72
C GLY A 144 -10.61 2.62 -8.92
N PHE A 145 -10.56 2.06 -10.13
CA PHE A 145 -10.98 2.73 -11.36
C PHE A 145 -12.22 2.09 -11.99
N LYS A 146 -12.36 0.78 -11.88
CA LYS A 146 -13.47 0.02 -12.48
C LYS A 146 -13.92 -1.10 -11.56
N SER A 147 -15.16 -1.55 -11.76
CA SER A 147 -15.77 -2.70 -11.07
C SER A 147 -15.53 -4.01 -11.83
N GLY A 148 -15.99 -5.14 -11.25
CA GLY A 148 -15.98 -6.46 -11.89
C GLY A 148 -14.63 -7.19 -11.84
N ILE A 149 -13.71 -6.73 -11.02
CA ILE A 149 -12.39 -7.35 -10.78
C ILE A 149 -12.12 -7.65 -9.30
N ALA A 150 -13.05 -7.26 -8.43
CA ALA A 150 -13.10 -7.57 -7.01
C ALA A 150 -14.56 -7.51 -6.54
N GLY A 151 -14.81 -7.86 -5.29
CA GLY A 151 -16.13 -7.70 -4.68
C GLY A 151 -16.48 -6.26 -4.33
N THR A 152 -17.65 -6.08 -3.74
CA THR A 152 -18.22 -4.74 -3.48
C THR A 152 -17.42 -3.94 -2.47
N ALA A 153 -17.05 -4.54 -1.34
CA ALA A 153 -16.34 -3.83 -0.27
C ALA A 153 -14.92 -3.41 -0.68
N TYR A 154 -14.20 -4.32 -1.35
CA TYR A 154 -12.86 -4.02 -1.85
C TYR A 154 -12.89 -2.90 -2.90
N THR A 155 -13.77 -3.01 -3.88
CA THR A 155 -13.96 -2.00 -4.93
C THR A 155 -14.25 -0.63 -4.31
N THR A 156 -15.19 -0.56 -3.36
CA THR A 156 -15.53 0.68 -2.66
C THR A 156 -14.35 1.24 -1.88
N SER A 157 -13.62 0.37 -1.16
CA SER A 157 -12.44 0.81 -0.38
C SER A 157 -11.36 1.43 -1.27
N LYS A 158 -11.10 0.86 -2.46
CA LYS A 158 -10.06 1.35 -3.37
C LYS A 158 -10.47 2.63 -4.12
N HIS A 159 -11.75 2.83 -4.40
CA HIS A 159 -12.27 4.13 -4.85
C HIS A 159 -12.12 5.20 -3.75
N GLY A 160 -12.43 4.85 -2.50
CA GLY A 160 -12.23 5.74 -1.34
C GLY A 160 -10.75 6.13 -1.15
N VAL A 161 -9.83 5.17 -1.30
CA VAL A 161 -8.38 5.43 -1.27
C VAL A 161 -7.97 6.42 -2.36
N ASN A 162 -8.48 6.30 -3.58
CA ASN A 162 -8.18 7.24 -4.67
C ASN A 162 -8.67 8.66 -4.34
N GLY A 163 -9.81 8.79 -3.67
CA GLY A 163 -10.31 10.06 -3.14
C GLY A 163 -9.38 10.65 -2.07
N LEU A 164 -8.92 9.81 -1.13
CA LEU A 164 -8.01 10.23 -0.07
C LEU A 164 -6.66 10.71 -0.62
N ILE A 165 -6.08 10.01 -1.60
CA ILE A 165 -4.83 10.41 -2.28
C ILE A 165 -4.95 11.81 -2.84
N LYS A 166 -6.01 12.08 -3.61
CA LYS A 166 -6.25 13.38 -4.24
C LYS A 166 -6.48 14.49 -3.21
N SER A 167 -7.25 14.20 -2.16
CA SER A 167 -7.49 15.13 -1.06
C SER A 167 -6.20 15.55 -0.37
N ILE A 168 -5.33 14.60 -0.02
CA ILE A 168 -4.03 14.89 0.59
C ILE A 168 -3.17 15.74 -0.35
N ALA A 169 -3.07 15.35 -1.61
CA ALA A 169 -2.28 16.06 -2.62
C ALA A 169 -2.70 17.53 -2.77
N THR A 170 -4.01 17.79 -2.80
CA THR A 170 -4.56 19.14 -2.96
C THR A 170 -4.38 19.99 -1.71
N ILE A 171 -4.64 19.42 -0.52
CA ILE A 171 -4.65 20.17 0.74
C ILE A 171 -3.24 20.47 1.26
N TYR A 172 -2.27 19.58 0.99
CA TYR A 172 -0.93 19.66 1.59
C TYR A 172 0.20 19.88 0.57
N GLY A 173 -0.12 19.96 -0.73
CA GLY A 173 0.87 20.13 -1.79
C GLY A 173 1.68 21.41 -1.67
N ASP A 174 1.05 22.53 -1.35
CA ASP A 174 1.69 23.82 -1.12
C ASP A 174 2.57 23.87 0.15
N ARG A 175 2.43 22.83 1.01
CA ARG A 175 3.24 22.66 2.23
C ARG A 175 4.32 21.57 2.07
N GLY A 176 4.67 21.22 0.83
CA GLY A 176 5.75 20.32 0.50
C GLY A 176 5.44 18.84 0.68
N ILE A 177 4.17 18.44 0.85
CA ILE A 177 3.78 17.03 0.97
C ILE A 177 3.12 16.56 -0.32
N ARG A 178 3.70 15.54 -0.95
CA ARG A 178 3.10 14.88 -2.12
C ARG A 178 2.32 13.63 -1.69
N SER A 179 1.25 13.35 -2.43
CA SER A 179 0.46 12.13 -2.24
C SER A 179 0.09 11.55 -3.60
N ASN A 180 0.51 10.31 -3.85
CA ASN A 180 0.26 9.60 -5.10
C ASN A 180 -0.21 8.18 -4.83
N GLY A 181 -0.71 7.51 -5.87
CA GLY A 181 -1.13 6.12 -5.81
C GLY A 181 -0.51 5.27 -6.92
N VAL A 182 -0.39 3.98 -6.63
CA VAL A 182 -0.14 2.96 -7.64
C VAL A 182 -1.35 2.03 -7.66
N ALA A 183 -1.87 1.74 -8.83
CA ALA A 183 -2.97 0.80 -9.05
C ALA A 183 -2.45 -0.46 -9.75
N PRO A 184 -2.06 -1.49 -9.02
CA PRO A 184 -1.64 -2.74 -9.61
C PRO A 184 -2.77 -3.46 -10.33
N GLY A 185 -2.43 -4.20 -11.39
CA GLY A 185 -3.21 -5.29 -11.92
C GLY A 185 -2.96 -6.60 -11.15
N GLY A 186 -3.15 -7.74 -11.81
CA GLY A 186 -2.78 -9.03 -11.24
C GLY A 186 -1.30 -9.07 -10.87
N THR A 187 -0.99 -9.34 -9.61
CA THR A 187 0.38 -9.36 -9.08
C THR A 187 0.59 -10.63 -8.25
N LYS A 188 1.70 -11.31 -8.44
CA LYS A 188 2.08 -12.49 -7.65
C LYS A 188 2.35 -12.09 -6.20
N THR A 189 1.37 -12.32 -5.35
CA THR A 189 1.41 -12.03 -3.91
C THR A 189 0.58 -13.06 -3.17
N ASN A 190 0.69 -13.07 -1.85
CA ASN A 190 -0.11 -13.93 -0.99
C ASN A 190 -1.47 -13.32 -0.61
N ILE A 191 -1.91 -12.23 -1.24
CA ILE A 191 -3.19 -11.58 -0.90
C ILE A 191 -4.39 -12.53 -1.12
N MET A 192 -4.25 -13.47 -2.06
CA MET A 192 -5.27 -14.46 -2.37
C MET A 192 -5.22 -15.70 -1.46
N ASP A 193 -4.12 -15.92 -0.72
CA ASP A 193 -3.92 -17.12 0.12
C ASP A 193 -4.86 -17.14 1.35
N VAL A 194 -5.36 -15.98 1.74
CA VAL A 194 -6.25 -15.79 2.90
C VAL A 194 -7.70 -15.58 2.49
N THR A 195 -7.99 -15.54 1.19
CA THR A 195 -9.36 -15.42 0.70
C THR A 195 -10.09 -16.75 0.79
N LYS A 196 -11.32 -16.69 1.29
CA LYS A 196 -12.25 -17.83 1.26
C LYS A 196 -12.65 -18.13 -0.20
N PRO A 197 -13.26 -19.29 -0.45
CA PRO A 197 -13.83 -19.55 -1.77
C PRO A 197 -14.69 -18.37 -2.23
N ILE A 198 -14.51 -17.98 -3.49
CA ILE A 198 -15.27 -16.89 -4.11
C ILE A 198 -16.76 -17.22 -4.00
N ARG A 199 -17.54 -16.27 -3.52
CA ARG A 199 -18.99 -16.37 -3.43
C ARG A 199 -19.62 -15.72 -4.66
N GLY A 200 -20.77 -16.22 -5.05
CA GLY A 200 -21.59 -15.63 -6.11
C GLY A 200 -21.12 -15.95 -7.53
N GLN A 201 -21.99 -16.66 -8.28
CA GLN A 201 -21.71 -17.06 -9.66
C GLN A 201 -21.48 -15.85 -10.57
N LYS A 202 -22.27 -14.78 -10.40
CA LYS A 202 -22.16 -13.58 -11.23
C LYS A 202 -20.82 -12.87 -11.08
N THR A 203 -20.30 -12.77 -9.87
CA THR A 203 -18.97 -12.18 -9.61
C THR A 203 -17.88 -13.02 -10.27
N MET A 204 -17.99 -14.35 -10.23
CA MET A 204 -17.07 -15.26 -10.90
C MET A 204 -17.06 -15.09 -12.43
N GLU A 205 -18.24 -14.97 -13.04
CA GLU A 205 -18.37 -14.73 -14.48
C GLU A 205 -17.68 -13.41 -14.89
N LEU A 206 -17.95 -12.34 -14.15
CA LEU A 206 -17.35 -11.02 -14.40
C LEU A 206 -15.84 -11.03 -14.16
N LEU A 207 -15.39 -11.64 -13.07
CA LEU A 207 -13.97 -11.79 -12.77
C LEU A 207 -13.27 -12.55 -13.88
N GLY A 208 -13.80 -13.71 -14.30
CA GLY A 208 -13.24 -14.53 -15.37
C GLY A 208 -13.13 -13.76 -16.69
N ALA A 209 -14.18 -13.05 -17.10
CA ALA A 209 -14.18 -12.23 -18.31
C ALA A 209 -13.11 -11.09 -18.25
N ASN A 210 -12.99 -10.43 -17.09
CA ASN A 210 -11.99 -9.39 -16.91
C ASN A 210 -10.55 -9.94 -16.86
N MET A 211 -10.33 -11.05 -16.16
CA MET A 211 -9.02 -11.70 -16.07
C MET A 211 -8.54 -12.24 -17.43
N ALA A 212 -9.44 -12.72 -18.28
CA ALA A 212 -9.09 -13.16 -19.64
C ALA A 212 -8.46 -12.04 -20.49
N ASN A 213 -8.75 -10.78 -20.15
CA ASN A 213 -8.19 -9.61 -20.82
C ASN A 213 -6.90 -9.06 -20.14
N ALA A 214 -6.50 -9.62 -18.99
CA ALA A 214 -5.27 -9.20 -18.32
C ALA A 214 -4.05 -9.65 -19.13
N PRO A 215 -3.14 -8.73 -19.51
CA PRO A 215 -2.02 -9.09 -20.39
C PRO A 215 -1.04 -10.08 -19.73
N ARG A 216 -0.80 -9.91 -18.44
CA ARG A 216 0.04 -10.79 -17.61
C ARG A 216 -0.13 -10.51 -16.13
N THR A 217 0.40 -11.39 -15.31
CA THR A 217 0.59 -11.17 -13.86
C THR A 217 1.97 -10.55 -13.63
N ALA A 218 2.05 -9.46 -12.87
CA ALA A 218 3.30 -8.80 -12.52
C ALA A 218 4.00 -9.50 -11.33
N GLU A 219 5.32 -9.33 -11.24
CA GLU A 219 6.07 -9.62 -10.02
C GLU A 219 5.91 -8.47 -9.01
N ALA A 220 5.96 -8.79 -7.72
CA ALA A 220 5.85 -7.79 -6.65
C ALA A 220 6.91 -6.68 -6.75
N SER A 221 8.12 -7.03 -7.23
CA SER A 221 9.22 -6.09 -7.43
C SER A 221 8.95 -5.02 -8.51
N GLU A 222 8.10 -5.31 -9.50
CA GLU A 222 7.74 -4.37 -10.55
C GLU A 222 6.81 -3.27 -9.97
N VAL A 223 5.86 -3.66 -9.12
CA VAL A 223 4.98 -2.72 -8.41
C VAL A 223 5.78 -1.90 -7.38
N ALA A 224 6.70 -2.56 -6.65
CA ALA A 224 7.60 -1.89 -5.72
C ALA A 224 8.46 -0.81 -6.40
N ALA A 225 8.91 -1.05 -7.65
CA ALA A 225 9.64 -0.07 -8.44
C ALA A 225 8.82 1.20 -8.69
N CYS A 226 7.55 1.04 -9.04
CA CYS A 226 6.63 2.16 -9.28
C CYS A 226 6.33 2.93 -7.98
N LEU A 227 6.08 2.23 -6.86
CA LEU A 227 5.86 2.85 -5.55
C LEU A 227 7.06 3.72 -5.14
N LEU A 228 8.28 3.18 -5.27
CA LEU A 228 9.49 3.89 -4.88
C LEU A 228 9.87 5.01 -5.85
N PHE A 229 9.55 4.90 -7.15
CA PHE A 229 9.67 6.03 -8.06
C PHE A 229 8.80 7.20 -7.60
N LEU A 230 7.52 6.97 -7.33
CA LEU A 230 6.61 8.01 -6.87
C LEU A 230 6.98 8.57 -5.48
N ALA A 231 7.63 7.77 -4.64
CA ALA A 231 8.10 8.20 -3.33
C ALA A 231 9.34 9.09 -3.42
N SER A 232 10.16 8.94 -4.44
CA SER A 232 11.44 9.63 -4.61
C SER A 232 11.32 11.07 -5.14
N ASP A 233 12.43 11.80 -5.10
CA ASP A 233 12.53 13.16 -5.68
C ASP A 233 12.49 13.15 -7.21
N ASP A 234 12.71 11.99 -7.89
CA ASP A 234 12.52 11.84 -9.34
C ASP A 234 11.06 12.12 -9.75
N ALA A 235 10.11 11.95 -8.81
CA ALA A 235 8.69 12.27 -8.97
C ALA A 235 8.29 13.60 -8.33
N SER A 236 9.21 14.55 -8.14
CA SER A 236 8.98 15.82 -7.42
C SER A 236 7.83 16.66 -8.00
N ASN A 237 7.59 16.60 -9.30
CA ASN A 237 6.47 17.29 -9.96
C ASN A 237 5.22 16.42 -10.14
N ILE A 238 5.17 15.23 -9.52
CA ILE A 238 4.02 14.31 -9.60
C ILE A 238 3.29 14.35 -8.25
N ASN A 239 2.04 14.82 -8.26
CA ASN A 239 1.21 14.93 -7.08
C ASN A 239 -0.28 14.73 -7.42
N GLY A 240 -0.98 13.90 -6.66
CA GLY A 240 -2.40 13.60 -6.83
C GLY A 240 -2.73 12.56 -7.91
N THR A 241 -1.72 11.93 -8.52
CA THR A 241 -1.93 10.90 -9.55
C THR A 241 -2.12 9.51 -8.96
N ILE A 242 -2.83 8.67 -9.69
CA ILE A 242 -2.87 7.22 -9.47
C ILE A 242 -2.37 6.56 -10.75
N VAL A 243 -1.17 5.97 -10.69
CA VAL A 243 -0.52 5.33 -11.83
C VAL A 243 -0.98 3.88 -11.95
N ALA A 244 -1.55 3.50 -13.08
CA ALA A 244 -1.84 2.10 -13.39
C ALA A 244 -0.53 1.33 -13.60
N CYS A 245 -0.34 0.26 -12.83
CA CYS A 245 0.81 -0.65 -12.93
C CYS A 245 0.28 -2.06 -13.24
N ASP A 246 -0.30 -2.23 -14.46
CA ASP A 246 -1.17 -3.35 -14.79
C ASP A 246 -0.93 -3.91 -16.21
N SER A 247 0.21 -3.58 -16.81
CA SER A 247 0.59 -3.99 -18.17
C SER A 247 -0.42 -3.59 -19.25
N GLY A 248 -1.13 -2.46 -19.04
CA GLY A 248 -2.12 -1.95 -19.99
C GLY A 248 -3.51 -2.58 -19.86
N TRP A 249 -3.78 -3.36 -18.79
CA TRP A 249 -5.09 -3.97 -18.56
C TRP A 249 -6.21 -2.92 -18.44
N SER A 250 -5.98 -1.80 -17.79
CA SER A 250 -6.95 -0.72 -17.64
C SER A 250 -7.08 0.21 -18.86
N ALA A 251 -6.21 0.06 -19.86
CA ALA A 251 -6.24 0.86 -21.09
C ALA A 251 -7.20 0.29 -22.16
N LYS A 252 -7.86 -0.84 -21.87
CA LYS A 252 -8.79 -1.53 -22.76
C LYS A 252 -10.24 -1.26 -22.38
#